data_caa50fa815ba20837b4e55b344c183f7
#
_entry.id   caa50fa815ba20837b4e55b344c183f7
#
_cell.length_a   1.000
_cell.length_b   1.000
_cell.length_c   1.000
_cell.angle_alpha   90.00
_cell.angle_beta   90.00
_cell.angle_gamma   90.00
#
_symmetry.space_group_name_H-M   'P 1'
#
loop_
_entity.id
_entity.type
_entity.pdbx_description
1 polymer ?
#
loop_
_entity_poly.entity_id
_entity_poly.type
_entity_poly.pdbx_seq_one_letter_code
_entity_poly.pdbx_strand_id
1 'polypeptide(L)'
;MKRIVSVQDISCLGKCSLTVALPIISAMGVECSILPTAVLSTHTMFKNFTCKDLTDQINPIAHHWQQEGFQFDAIYTGYLASKEQVGDVCAFFDTFKTTDCFKINIFQSFLGYDFVNS
;
A
#
# COMPACT_ATOMS: atom_id res chain seq x y z
N MET A 1 -18.52 -9.40 0.64
CA MET A 1 -17.80 -8.27 1.27
C MET A 1 -16.78 -7.75 0.29
N LYS A 2 -16.68 -6.44 0.14
CA LYS A 2 -15.63 -5.82 -0.66
C LYS A 2 -14.30 -5.94 0.04
N ARG A 3 -13.24 -6.14 -0.74
CA ARG A 3 -11.86 -6.25 -0.25
C ARG A 3 -10.99 -5.22 -0.91
N ILE A 4 -10.32 -4.42 -0.10
CA ILE A 4 -9.37 -3.40 -0.54
C ILE A 4 -7.99 -3.78 -0.03
N VAL A 5 -6.95 -3.52 -0.81
CA VAL A 5 -5.59 -3.60 -0.31
C VAL A 5 -5.04 -2.19 -0.14
N SER A 6 -4.45 -1.93 1.03
CA SER A 6 -3.77 -0.69 1.34
C SER A 6 -2.26 -0.91 1.26
N VAL A 7 -1.60 -0.17 0.37
CA VAL A 7 -0.15 -0.25 0.13
C VAL A 7 0.48 0.96 0.79
N GLN A 8 0.94 0.81 2.03
CA GLN A 8 1.46 1.91 2.83
C GLN A 8 2.49 1.42 3.85
N ASP A 9 3.24 2.36 4.41
CA ASP A 9 4.09 2.10 5.56
C ASP A 9 3.25 1.94 6.83
N ILE A 10 3.83 1.30 7.83
CA ILE A 10 3.25 1.15 9.16
C ILE A 10 4.06 2.02 10.12
N SER A 11 3.40 3.00 10.73
CA SER A 11 3.96 3.75 11.87
C SER A 11 3.42 3.16 13.16
N CYS A 12 4.31 2.60 13.97
CA CYS A 12 3.90 1.85 15.17
C CYS A 12 3.25 2.74 16.21
N LEU A 13 3.72 3.98 16.34
CA LEU A 13 3.18 4.96 17.25
C LEU A 13 2.77 6.20 16.47
N GLY A 14 1.57 6.70 16.77
CA GLY A 14 1.01 7.86 16.10
C GLY A 14 -0.11 7.48 15.14
N LYS A 15 -0.83 8.48 14.66
CA LYS A 15 -1.99 8.28 13.79
C LYS A 15 -1.68 8.77 12.39
N CYS A 16 -1.00 7.93 11.61
CA CYS A 16 -0.74 8.23 10.21
C CYS A 16 -0.61 6.95 9.39
N SER A 17 -0.59 7.11 8.06
CA SER A 17 -0.43 6.00 7.13
C SER A 17 -1.45 4.88 7.39
N LEU A 18 -1.00 3.66 7.51
CA LEU A 18 -1.86 2.49 7.63
C LEU A 18 -2.65 2.48 8.94
N THR A 19 -2.10 3.01 10.04
CA THR A 19 -2.79 3.05 11.32
C THR A 19 -4.01 3.97 11.30
N VAL A 20 -4.08 4.90 10.36
CA VAL A 20 -5.26 5.73 10.10
C VAL A 20 -6.18 5.05 9.09
N ALA A 21 -5.63 4.58 7.98
CA ALA A 21 -6.43 4.04 6.88
C ALA A 21 -7.18 2.77 7.29
N LEU A 22 -6.53 1.87 8.01
CA LEU A 22 -7.11 0.58 8.36
C LEU A 22 -8.39 0.69 9.19
N PRO A 23 -8.43 1.44 10.32
CA PRO A 23 -9.66 1.58 11.08
C PRO A 23 -10.79 2.24 10.30
N ILE A 24 -10.47 3.23 9.47
CA ILE A 24 -11.48 3.94 8.67
C ILE A 24 -12.11 3.00 7.67
N ILE A 25 -11.30 2.25 6.92
CA ILE A 25 -11.79 1.31 5.91
C ILE A 25 -12.61 0.21 6.58
N SER A 26 -12.14 -0.32 7.70
CA SER A 26 -12.86 -1.37 8.43
C SER A 26 -14.20 -0.87 8.98
N ALA A 27 -14.25 0.37 9.47
CA ALA A 27 -15.48 0.97 9.97
C ALA A 27 -16.53 1.14 8.87
N MET A 28 -16.12 1.19 7.59
CA MET A 28 -17.03 1.27 6.45
C MET A 28 -17.57 -0.10 6.03
N GLY A 29 -17.25 -1.17 6.76
CA GLY A 29 -17.69 -2.52 6.43
C GLY A 29 -16.91 -3.16 5.28
N VAL A 30 -15.70 -2.68 5.01
CA VAL A 30 -14.84 -3.17 3.94
C VAL A 30 -13.66 -3.92 4.54
N GLU A 31 -13.36 -5.11 3.98
CA GLU A 31 -12.17 -5.85 4.38
C GLU A 31 -10.93 -5.14 3.83
N CYS A 32 -9.99 -4.83 4.72
CA CYS A 32 -8.73 -4.18 4.33
C CYS A 32 -7.57 -5.14 4.50
N SER A 33 -6.97 -5.52 3.38
CA SER A 33 -5.70 -6.26 3.37
C SER A 33 -4.54 -5.26 3.33
N ILE A 34 -3.39 -5.66 3.80
CA ILE A 34 -2.25 -4.78 4.00
C ILE A 34 -1.07 -5.28 3.18
N LEU A 35 -0.49 -4.39 2.35
CA LEU A 35 0.81 -4.61 1.73
C LEU A 35 1.76 -3.55 2.31
N PRO A 36 2.52 -3.90 3.36
CA PRO A 36 3.37 -2.92 4.03
C PRO A 36 4.63 -2.62 3.22
N THR A 37 4.98 -1.34 3.08
CA THR A 37 6.18 -0.92 2.38
C THR A 37 7.36 -0.66 3.32
N ALA A 38 7.08 -0.38 4.58
CA ALA A 38 8.09 -0.16 5.61
C ALA A 38 7.44 -0.22 6.98
N VAL A 39 8.24 -0.48 8.00
CA VAL A 39 7.81 -0.38 9.40
C VAL A 39 8.64 0.70 10.06
N LEU A 40 7.99 1.71 10.63
CA LEU A 40 8.61 2.82 11.33
C LEU A 40 8.17 2.81 12.80
N SER A 41 9.09 3.21 13.69
CA SER A 41 8.74 3.31 15.11
C SER A 41 7.70 4.39 15.38
N THR A 42 7.78 5.49 14.63
CA THR A 42 6.83 6.61 14.67
C THR A 42 6.72 7.20 13.27
N HIS A 43 5.85 8.20 13.07
CA HIS A 43 5.89 8.95 11.81
C HIS A 43 7.16 9.82 11.73
N THR A 44 7.46 10.31 10.54
CA THR A 44 8.74 10.97 10.23
C THR A 44 8.90 12.37 10.86
N MET A 45 7.86 12.89 11.50
CA MET A 45 7.94 14.17 12.21
C MET A 45 8.72 14.07 13.53
N PHE A 46 8.89 12.88 14.07
CA PHE A 46 9.72 12.65 15.27
C PHE A 46 11.16 12.50 14.87
N LYS A 47 12.07 12.84 15.81
CA LYS A 47 13.51 12.67 15.62
C LYS A 47 13.95 11.25 15.93
N ASN A 48 14.96 10.79 15.21
CA ASN A 48 15.63 9.51 15.47
C ASN A 48 14.70 8.31 15.41
N PHE A 49 13.65 8.37 14.58
CA PHE A 49 12.77 7.22 14.38
C PHE A 49 13.56 6.08 13.71
N THR A 50 13.13 4.84 14.00
CA THR A 50 13.66 3.66 13.32
C THR A 50 12.79 3.31 12.13
N CYS A 51 13.41 2.76 11.10
CA CYS A 51 12.70 2.36 9.89
C CYS A 51 13.29 1.07 9.34
N LYS A 52 12.41 0.11 9.06
CA LYS A 52 12.76 -1.09 8.30
C LYS A 52 12.04 -1.05 6.97
N ASP A 53 12.79 -0.92 5.89
CA ASP A 53 12.28 -0.97 4.52
C ASP A 53 11.84 -2.40 4.20
N LEU A 54 10.65 -2.55 3.61
CA LEU A 54 10.08 -3.83 3.23
C LEU A 54 9.93 -3.98 1.72
N THR A 55 10.68 -3.22 0.94
CA THR A 55 10.63 -3.28 -0.52
C THR A 55 10.84 -4.71 -1.02
N ASP A 56 11.73 -5.46 -0.40
CA ASP A 56 12.04 -6.84 -0.76
C ASP A 56 10.89 -7.82 -0.48
N GLN A 57 9.86 -7.41 0.25
CA GLN A 57 8.70 -8.23 0.56
C GLN A 57 7.50 -7.98 -0.36
N ILE A 58 7.51 -6.90 -1.14
CA ILE A 58 6.36 -6.52 -1.97
C ILE A 58 6.08 -7.61 -3.00
N ASN A 59 7.09 -8.00 -3.78
CA ASN A 59 6.92 -9.02 -4.81
C ASN A 59 6.64 -10.42 -4.25
N PRO A 60 7.33 -10.91 -3.21
CA PRO A 60 7.00 -12.19 -2.60
C PRO A 60 5.57 -12.26 -2.07
N ILE A 61 5.09 -11.21 -1.41
CA ILE A 61 3.71 -11.17 -0.91
C ILE A 61 2.72 -11.19 -2.08
N ALA A 62 2.95 -10.36 -3.09
CA ALA A 62 2.09 -10.31 -4.27
C ALA A 62 2.04 -11.66 -4.99
N HIS A 63 3.17 -12.32 -5.13
CA HIS A 63 3.25 -13.62 -5.77
C HIS A 63 2.46 -14.68 -5.00
N HIS A 64 2.59 -14.71 -3.68
CA HIS A 64 1.84 -15.64 -2.84
C HIS A 64 0.33 -15.40 -2.96
N TRP A 65 -0.09 -14.14 -2.91
CA TRP A 65 -1.51 -13.81 -3.05
C TRP A 65 -2.06 -14.19 -4.42
N GLN A 66 -1.26 -14.02 -5.46
CA GLN A 66 -1.66 -14.44 -6.81
C GLN A 66 -1.83 -15.95 -6.89
N GLN A 67 -0.91 -16.71 -6.30
CA GLN A 67 -1.00 -18.19 -6.26
C GLN A 67 -2.24 -18.67 -5.52
N GLU A 68 -2.64 -17.97 -4.46
CA GLU A 68 -3.83 -18.29 -3.68
C GLU A 68 -5.13 -17.81 -4.34
N GLY A 69 -5.04 -17.07 -5.44
CA GLY A 69 -6.20 -16.60 -6.17
C GLY A 69 -6.93 -15.43 -5.53
N PHE A 70 -6.29 -14.69 -4.63
CA PHE A 70 -6.90 -13.50 -4.02
C PHE A 70 -7.11 -12.39 -5.05
N GLN A 71 -8.22 -11.70 -4.91
CA GLN A 71 -8.57 -10.55 -5.76
C GLN A 71 -9.00 -9.38 -4.90
N PHE A 72 -8.87 -8.18 -5.45
CA PHE A 72 -9.18 -6.94 -4.75
C PHE A 72 -10.13 -6.09 -5.57
N ASP A 73 -11.07 -5.44 -4.88
CA ASP A 73 -12.01 -4.50 -5.52
C ASP A 73 -11.39 -3.13 -5.69
N ALA A 74 -10.41 -2.79 -4.85
CA ALA A 74 -9.68 -1.54 -4.96
C ALA A 74 -8.27 -1.68 -4.40
N ILE A 75 -7.36 -0.86 -4.90
CA ILE A 75 -5.98 -0.75 -4.43
C ILE A 75 -5.76 0.70 -4.04
N TYR A 76 -5.41 0.91 -2.77
CA TYR A 76 -5.16 2.23 -2.21
C TYR A 76 -3.70 2.36 -1.83
N THR A 77 -3.01 3.36 -2.37
CA THR A 77 -1.58 3.57 -2.07
C THR A 77 -1.37 4.86 -1.30
N GLY A 78 -0.47 4.79 -0.32
CA GLY A 78 0.05 5.96 0.35
C GLY A 78 1.40 6.39 -0.23
N TYR A 79 2.21 7.01 0.61
CA TYR A 79 3.55 7.47 0.22
C TYR A 79 4.46 6.29 -0.12
N LEU A 80 5.20 6.42 -1.23
CA LEU A 80 6.18 5.44 -1.66
C LEU A 80 7.57 6.09 -1.60
N ALA A 81 8.50 5.43 -0.92
CA ALA A 81 9.77 6.03 -0.53
C ALA A 81 10.83 6.03 -1.64
N SER A 82 10.68 5.20 -2.67
CA SER A 82 11.71 5.05 -3.69
C SER A 82 11.12 4.71 -5.04
N LYS A 83 11.92 4.88 -6.09
CA LYS A 83 11.54 4.46 -7.44
C LYS A 83 11.35 2.95 -7.53
N GLU A 84 12.15 2.19 -6.78
CA GLU A 84 12.01 0.74 -6.72
C GLU A 84 10.64 0.34 -6.18
N GLN A 85 10.19 0.97 -5.10
CA GLN A 85 8.84 0.74 -4.56
C GLN A 85 7.77 1.13 -5.57
N VAL A 86 7.93 2.23 -6.28
CA VAL A 86 6.99 2.65 -7.32
C VAL A 86 6.88 1.58 -8.40
N GLY A 87 8.01 1.06 -8.88
CA GLY A 87 8.03 0.00 -9.88
C GLY A 87 7.34 -1.27 -9.40
N ASP A 88 7.62 -1.68 -8.17
CA ASP A 88 7.03 -2.88 -7.57
C ASP A 88 5.52 -2.72 -7.37
N VAL A 89 5.07 -1.55 -6.97
CA VAL A 89 3.63 -1.27 -6.79
C VAL A 89 2.91 -1.19 -8.13
N CYS A 90 3.55 -0.67 -9.17
CA CYS A 90 3.00 -0.71 -10.52
C CYS A 90 2.83 -2.15 -11.00
N ALA A 91 3.81 -3.02 -10.75
CA ALA A 91 3.72 -4.44 -11.06
C ALA A 91 2.60 -5.11 -10.26
N PHE A 92 2.41 -4.73 -9.00
CA PHE A 92 1.31 -5.19 -8.17
C PHE A 92 -0.03 -4.79 -8.79
N PHE A 93 -0.18 -3.56 -9.23
CA PHE A 93 -1.40 -3.11 -9.91
C PHE A 93 -1.69 -3.96 -11.14
N ASP A 94 -0.68 -4.22 -11.97
CA ASP A 94 -0.86 -5.01 -13.18
C ASP A 94 -1.26 -6.46 -12.87
N THR A 95 -0.68 -7.03 -11.82
CA THR A 95 -0.96 -8.41 -11.40
C THR A 95 -2.42 -8.56 -10.94
N PHE A 96 -2.93 -7.60 -10.16
CA PHE A 96 -4.27 -7.68 -9.58
C PHE A 96 -5.30 -6.81 -10.29
N LYS A 97 -4.94 -6.30 -11.46
CA LYS A 97 -5.81 -5.47 -12.26
C LYS A 97 -6.97 -6.30 -12.82
N THR A 98 -8.17 -5.92 -12.44
CA THR A 98 -9.40 -6.40 -13.07
C THR A 98 -10.16 -5.19 -13.62
N THR A 99 -11.15 -5.43 -14.48
CA THR A 99 -11.97 -4.35 -15.04
C THR A 99 -12.66 -3.52 -13.95
N ASP A 100 -12.91 -4.13 -12.80
CA ASP A 100 -13.65 -3.50 -11.71
C ASP A 100 -12.74 -3.01 -10.57
N CYS A 101 -11.42 -3.16 -10.70
CA CYS A 101 -10.51 -2.76 -9.64
C CYS A 101 -10.24 -1.26 -9.70
N PHE A 102 -10.50 -0.58 -8.59
CA PHE A 102 -10.29 0.85 -8.45
C PHE A 102 -8.89 1.13 -7.90
N LYS A 103 -8.19 2.09 -8.49
CA LYS A 103 -6.87 2.51 -8.04
C LYS A 103 -6.96 3.90 -7.43
N ILE A 104 -6.48 4.07 -6.21
CA ILE A 104 -6.42 5.36 -5.54
C ILE A 104 -4.97 5.66 -5.24
N ASN A 105 -4.46 6.76 -5.78
CA ASN A 105 -3.06 7.16 -5.62
C ASN A 105 -2.97 8.58 -5.08
N ILE A 106 -2.41 8.72 -3.88
CA ILE A 106 -2.31 10.02 -3.19
C ILE A 106 -0.99 10.73 -3.49
N PHE A 107 0.09 10.00 -3.81
CA PHE A 107 1.44 10.57 -3.90
C PHE A 107 2.01 10.64 -5.30
N GLN A 108 1.18 10.57 -6.28
CA GLN A 108 1.56 10.65 -7.68
C GLN A 108 2.44 11.87 -7.99
N SER A 109 2.01 13.04 -7.53
CA SER A 109 2.69 14.29 -7.82
C SER A 109 4.06 14.41 -7.13
N PHE A 110 4.22 13.78 -5.98
CA PHE A 110 5.47 13.85 -5.21
C PHE A 110 6.61 13.15 -5.92
N LEU A 111 6.34 12.00 -6.52
CA LEU A 111 7.35 11.20 -7.20
C LEU A 111 7.43 11.47 -8.70
N GLY A 112 6.54 12.27 -9.26
CA GLY A 112 6.50 12.55 -10.68
C GLY A 112 6.02 11.39 -11.54
N TYR A 113 5.37 10.41 -10.95
CA TYR A 113 4.80 9.26 -11.65
C TYR A 113 3.29 9.33 -11.67
N ASP A 114 2.72 8.94 -12.78
CA ASP A 114 1.27 8.88 -12.96
C ASP A 114 0.78 7.43 -12.91
N PHE A 115 0.27 7.03 -11.76
CA PHE A 115 -0.30 5.70 -11.60
C PHE A 115 -1.65 5.53 -12.28
N VAL A 116 -2.35 6.61 -12.56
CA VAL A 116 -3.68 6.55 -13.17
C VAL A 116 -3.60 5.98 -14.58
N ASN A 117 -2.52 6.28 -15.28
CA ASN A 117 -2.29 5.84 -16.66
C ASN A 117 -1.39 4.62 -16.79
N SER A 118 -1.03 4.02 -15.67
CA SER A 118 -0.16 2.84 -15.69
C SER A 118 -0.94 1.54 -15.64
#